data_01b13414e6ec6f5d7666cb3b8065ed31
#
_entry.id   01b13414e6ec6f5d7666cb3b8065ed31
#
_cell.length_a   1.000
_cell.length_b   1.000
_cell.length_c   1.000
_cell.angle_alpha   90.00
_cell.angle_beta   90.00
_cell.angle_gamma   90.00
#
_symmetry.space_group_name_H-M   'P 1'
#
loop_
_entity.id
_entity.type
_entity.pdbx_description
1 polymer ?
#
loop_
_entity_poly.entity_id
_entity_poly.type
_entity_poly.pdbx_seq_one_letter_code
_entity_poly.pdbx_strand_id
1 'polypeptide(L)'
;MEDLDFYKEWCLVFVHYEQEYAIGNYPNNSYKIDLINGLNDLEQRILTYYKNKNIRMLKMFAKSFANDMEIDDPSYPILNVRLRAACGKDLRDFDKKRLERVKKVEDRGYIKTDS
;
A
#
# COMPACT_ATOMS: atom_id res chain seq x y z
N MET A 1 6.06 16.77 -5.53
CA MET A 1 4.80 16.07 -5.91
C MET A 1 3.72 16.46 -4.93
N GLU A 2 2.56 16.85 -5.42
CA GLU A 2 1.42 17.17 -4.56
C GLU A 2 0.89 15.90 -3.88
N ASP A 3 0.29 16.05 -2.70
CA ASP A 3 -0.18 14.91 -1.90
C ASP A 3 -1.20 14.05 -2.67
N LEU A 4 -2.08 14.68 -3.43
CA LEU A 4 -3.09 13.97 -4.23
C LEU A 4 -2.43 13.03 -5.24
N ASP A 5 -1.42 13.53 -5.97
CA ASP A 5 -0.66 12.73 -6.94
C ASP A 5 0.14 11.64 -6.26
N PHE A 6 0.75 11.95 -5.12
CA PHE A 6 1.54 10.99 -4.34
C PHE A 6 0.70 9.79 -3.93
N TYR A 7 -0.46 10.03 -3.34
CA TYR A 7 -1.32 8.93 -2.88
C TYR A 7 -1.92 8.13 -4.03
N LYS A 8 -2.26 8.81 -5.15
CA LYS A 8 -2.71 8.10 -6.35
C LYS A 8 -1.63 7.15 -6.86
N GLU A 9 -0.41 7.65 -7.06
CA GLU A 9 0.69 6.84 -7.57
C GLU A 9 1.04 5.69 -6.63
N TRP A 10 1.03 5.96 -5.32
CA TRP A 10 1.26 4.93 -4.30
C TRP A 10 0.26 3.78 -4.45
N CYS A 11 -1.02 4.09 -4.49
CA CYS A 11 -2.07 3.10 -4.66
C CYS A 11 -1.94 2.33 -5.97
N LEU A 12 -1.67 3.02 -7.07
CA LEU A 12 -1.56 2.39 -8.38
C LEU A 12 -0.38 1.43 -8.48
N VAL A 13 0.74 1.72 -7.80
CA VAL A 13 1.88 0.79 -7.75
C VAL A 13 1.44 -0.56 -7.16
N PHE A 14 0.70 -0.55 -6.05
CA PHE A 14 0.21 -1.78 -5.43
C PHE A 14 -0.77 -2.52 -6.33
N VAL A 15 -1.73 -1.82 -6.91
CA VAL A 15 -2.74 -2.45 -7.77
C VAL A 15 -2.10 -3.04 -9.02
N HIS A 16 -1.21 -2.31 -9.68
CA HIS A 16 -0.53 -2.80 -10.88
C HIS A 16 0.36 -4.00 -10.58
N TYR A 17 1.05 -3.98 -9.45
CA TYR A 17 1.86 -5.12 -9.02
C TYR A 17 1.01 -6.37 -8.81
N GLU A 18 -0.12 -6.24 -8.13
CA GLU A 18 -1.04 -7.35 -7.88
C GLU A 18 -1.65 -7.88 -9.18
N GLN A 19 -2.00 -7.00 -10.11
CA GLN A 19 -2.49 -7.40 -11.43
C GLN A 19 -1.45 -8.24 -12.18
N GLU A 20 -0.21 -7.76 -12.23
CA GLU A 20 0.91 -8.48 -12.89
C GLU A 20 1.17 -9.82 -12.22
N TYR A 21 1.15 -9.84 -10.89
CA TYR A 21 1.36 -11.06 -10.12
C TYR A 21 0.29 -12.10 -10.41
N ALA A 22 -0.97 -11.69 -10.44
CA ALA A 22 -2.09 -12.59 -10.74
C ALA A 22 -1.99 -13.17 -12.15
N ILE A 23 -1.63 -12.35 -13.14
CA ILE A 23 -1.47 -12.79 -14.53
C ILE A 23 -0.35 -13.83 -14.63
N GLY A 24 0.78 -13.61 -13.96
CA GLY A 24 1.95 -14.44 -14.07
C GLY A 24 1.98 -15.68 -13.20
N ASN A 25 1.24 -15.72 -12.08
CA ASN A 25 1.42 -16.73 -11.06
C ASN A 25 0.19 -17.59 -10.76
N TYR A 26 -1.00 -17.18 -11.17
CA TYR A 26 -2.21 -17.94 -10.93
C TYR A 26 -2.63 -18.72 -12.16
N PRO A 27 -3.20 -19.94 -11.99
CA PRO A 27 -3.71 -20.71 -13.13
C PRO A 27 -4.93 -20.04 -13.76
N ASN A 28 -5.13 -20.27 -15.06
CA ASN A 28 -6.25 -19.72 -15.80
C ASN A 28 -7.55 -20.41 -15.40
N ASN A 29 -8.22 -19.86 -14.38
CA ASN A 29 -9.50 -20.37 -13.88
C ASN A 29 -10.38 -19.21 -13.42
N SER A 30 -11.58 -19.52 -12.91
CA SER A 30 -12.53 -18.49 -12.46
C SER A 30 -11.99 -17.63 -11.33
N TYR A 31 -11.18 -18.18 -10.43
CA TYR A 31 -10.57 -17.44 -9.34
C TYR A 31 -9.67 -16.30 -9.86
N LYS A 32 -8.81 -16.61 -10.84
CA LYS A 32 -7.93 -15.60 -11.46
C LYS A 32 -8.73 -14.51 -12.15
N ILE A 33 -9.78 -14.89 -12.89
CA ILE A 33 -10.65 -13.95 -13.58
C ILE A 33 -11.32 -13.00 -12.58
N ASP A 34 -11.87 -13.54 -11.50
CA ASP A 34 -12.54 -12.75 -10.47
C ASP A 34 -11.56 -11.82 -9.76
N LEU A 35 -10.36 -12.30 -9.47
CA LEU A 35 -9.31 -11.50 -8.84
C LEU A 35 -8.90 -10.32 -9.73
N ILE A 36 -8.65 -10.57 -11.01
CA ILE A 36 -8.26 -9.52 -11.95
C ILE A 36 -9.39 -8.49 -12.12
N ASN A 37 -10.64 -8.96 -12.21
CA ASN A 37 -11.79 -8.05 -12.29
C ASN A 37 -11.90 -7.18 -11.05
N GLY A 38 -11.69 -7.75 -9.86
CA GLY A 38 -11.66 -7.00 -8.61
C GLY A 38 -10.56 -5.95 -8.56
N LEU A 39 -9.38 -6.29 -9.05
CA LEU A 39 -8.24 -5.36 -9.13
C LEU A 39 -8.51 -4.24 -10.14
N ASN A 40 -9.13 -4.55 -11.27
CA ASN A 40 -9.52 -3.54 -12.25
C ASN A 40 -10.55 -2.57 -11.67
N ASP A 41 -11.52 -3.06 -10.91
CA ASP A 41 -12.51 -2.23 -10.22
C ASP A 41 -11.85 -1.32 -9.19
N LEU A 42 -10.90 -1.85 -8.44
CA LEU A 42 -10.13 -1.08 -7.46
C LEU A 42 -9.32 0.03 -8.13
N GLU A 43 -8.68 -0.27 -9.27
CA GLU A 43 -7.97 0.74 -10.06
C GLU A 43 -8.91 1.88 -10.48
N GLN A 44 -10.10 1.55 -10.96
CA GLN A 44 -11.09 2.55 -11.36
C GLN A 44 -11.55 3.41 -10.18
N ARG A 45 -11.71 2.82 -9.00
CA ARG A 45 -12.05 3.57 -7.79
C ARG A 45 -10.96 4.57 -7.43
N ILE A 46 -9.70 4.13 -7.48
CA ILE A 46 -8.54 5.01 -7.19
C ILE A 46 -8.52 6.19 -8.15
N LEU A 47 -8.69 5.93 -9.44
CA LEU A 47 -8.72 6.97 -10.46
C LEU A 47 -9.91 7.93 -10.29
N THR A 48 -11.07 7.40 -9.86
CA THR A 48 -12.26 8.21 -9.58
C THR A 48 -12.03 9.12 -8.39
N TYR A 49 -11.45 8.60 -7.31
CA TYR A 49 -11.10 9.43 -6.14
C TYR A 49 -10.09 10.51 -6.51
N TYR A 50 -9.12 10.18 -7.35
CA TYR A 50 -8.16 11.17 -7.84
C TYR A 50 -8.86 12.27 -8.65
N LYS A 51 -9.72 11.88 -9.58
CA LYS A 51 -10.48 12.81 -10.42
C LYS A 51 -11.33 13.77 -9.57
N ASN A 52 -11.94 13.24 -8.50
CA ASN A 52 -12.79 14.01 -7.60
C ASN A 52 -12.01 14.72 -6.50
N LYS A 53 -10.68 14.66 -6.54
CA LYS A 53 -9.78 15.26 -5.55
C LYS A 53 -10.05 14.76 -4.13
N ASN A 54 -10.46 13.51 -4.00
CA ASN A 54 -10.79 12.89 -2.72
C ASN A 54 -9.52 12.33 -2.06
N ILE A 55 -8.71 13.23 -1.52
CA ILE A 55 -7.43 12.88 -0.89
C ILE A 55 -7.62 11.98 0.33
N ARG A 56 -8.72 12.15 1.06
CA ARG A 56 -9.02 11.35 2.25
C ARG A 56 -9.11 9.87 1.91
N MET A 57 -9.85 9.53 0.85
CA MET A 57 -10.00 8.14 0.42
C MET A 57 -8.70 7.57 -0.14
N LEU A 58 -7.98 8.34 -0.95
CA LEU A 58 -6.68 7.92 -1.47
C LEU A 58 -5.68 7.65 -0.35
N LYS A 59 -5.62 8.53 0.63
CA LYS A 59 -4.75 8.36 1.80
C LYS A 59 -5.11 7.11 2.60
N MET A 60 -6.40 6.84 2.76
CA MET A 60 -6.89 5.65 3.47
C MET A 60 -6.45 4.37 2.75
N PHE A 61 -6.62 4.30 1.43
CA PHE A 61 -6.17 3.16 0.64
C PHE A 61 -4.65 3.00 0.68
N ALA A 62 -3.90 4.10 0.54
CA ALA A 62 -2.45 4.07 0.59
C ALA A 62 -1.94 3.47 1.90
N LYS A 63 -2.52 3.88 3.02
CA LYS A 63 -2.18 3.34 4.35
C LYS A 63 -2.57 1.88 4.48
N SER A 64 -3.73 1.50 3.99
CA SER A 64 -4.21 0.12 4.04
C SER A 64 -3.27 -0.82 3.28
N PHE A 65 -2.89 -0.46 2.06
CA PHE A 65 -1.93 -1.25 1.27
C PHE A 65 -0.60 -1.40 1.98
N ALA A 66 -0.08 -0.30 2.55
CA ALA A 66 1.20 -0.33 3.25
C ALA A 66 1.13 -1.19 4.53
N ASN A 67 0.03 -1.12 5.27
CA ASN A 67 -0.16 -1.91 6.49
C ASN A 67 -0.26 -3.40 6.20
N ASP A 68 -0.80 -3.78 5.06
CA ASP A 68 -0.98 -5.19 4.68
C ASP A 68 0.32 -5.83 4.19
N MET A 69 1.35 -5.05 3.91
CA MET A 69 2.63 -5.56 3.41
C MET A 69 3.60 -5.83 4.54
N GLU A 70 3.99 -7.09 4.70
CA GLU A 70 4.96 -7.53 5.70
C GLU A 70 6.40 -7.30 5.22
N ILE A 71 7.31 -6.99 6.15
CA ILE A 71 8.72 -6.72 5.83
C ILE A 71 9.41 -7.97 5.23
N ASP A 72 9.02 -9.15 5.67
CA ASP A 72 9.59 -10.43 5.20
C ASP A 72 8.88 -11.00 3.96
N ASP A 73 7.86 -10.32 3.45
CA ASP A 73 7.19 -10.73 2.22
C ASP A 73 8.15 -10.60 1.04
N PRO A 74 8.23 -11.63 0.15
CA PRO A 74 9.09 -11.53 -1.04
C PRO A 74 8.77 -10.36 -1.97
N SER A 75 7.56 -9.84 -1.92
CA SER A 75 7.14 -8.68 -2.71
C SER A 75 7.65 -7.34 -2.15
N TYR A 76 8.06 -7.31 -0.87
CA TYR A 76 8.45 -6.09 -0.19
C TYR A 76 9.58 -5.33 -0.93
N PRO A 77 10.72 -5.97 -1.27
CA PRO A 77 11.78 -5.27 -1.98
C PRO A 77 11.39 -4.84 -3.39
N ILE A 78 10.56 -5.63 -4.07
CA ILE A 78 10.10 -5.31 -5.42
C ILE A 78 9.21 -4.05 -5.38
N LEU A 79 8.27 -4.01 -4.44
CA LEU A 79 7.38 -2.86 -4.25
C LEU A 79 8.16 -1.61 -3.88
N ASN A 80 9.19 -1.74 -3.03
CA ASN A 80 10.02 -0.59 -2.65
C ASN A 80 10.70 0.05 -3.87
N VAL A 81 11.22 -0.75 -4.79
CA VAL A 81 11.83 -0.22 -6.02
C VAL A 81 10.79 0.56 -6.83
N ARG A 82 9.60 -0.01 -7.02
CA ARG A 82 8.53 0.61 -7.81
C ARG A 82 7.98 1.88 -7.14
N LEU A 83 7.78 1.83 -5.83
CA LEU A 83 7.28 2.98 -5.06
C LEU A 83 8.27 4.14 -5.10
N ARG A 84 9.56 3.86 -4.92
CA ARG A 84 10.58 4.91 -4.96
C ARG A 84 10.67 5.54 -6.34
N ALA A 85 10.57 4.74 -7.40
CA ALA A 85 10.58 5.25 -8.77
C ALA A 85 9.35 6.13 -9.07
N ALA A 86 8.17 5.75 -8.57
CA ALA A 86 6.92 6.48 -8.85
C ALA A 86 6.68 7.65 -7.90
N CYS A 87 7.05 7.51 -6.62
CA CYS A 87 6.64 8.43 -5.56
C CYS A 87 7.81 9.11 -4.84
N GLY A 88 9.03 8.63 -5.02
CA GLY A 88 10.21 9.15 -4.31
C GLY A 88 10.34 8.63 -2.88
N LYS A 89 9.37 7.86 -2.38
CA LYS A 89 9.36 7.20 -1.08
C LYS A 89 8.94 5.75 -1.23
N ASP A 90 9.22 4.92 -0.24
CA ASP A 90 8.85 3.51 -0.26
C ASP A 90 8.35 3.02 1.11
N LEU A 91 8.11 1.72 1.24
CA LEU A 91 7.60 1.11 2.47
C LEU A 91 8.55 1.28 3.66
N ARG A 92 9.84 1.42 3.42
CA ARG A 92 10.83 1.62 4.50
C ARG A 92 10.60 2.94 5.21
N ASP A 93 10.23 3.99 4.48
CA ASP A 93 9.89 5.29 5.06
C ASP A 93 8.62 5.19 5.91
N PHE A 94 7.62 4.45 5.43
CA PHE A 94 6.39 4.20 6.16
C PHE A 94 6.67 3.38 7.42
N ASP A 95 7.43 2.30 7.31
CA ASP A 95 7.75 1.41 8.42
C ASP A 95 8.56 2.10 9.50
N LYS A 96 9.48 2.99 9.13
CA LYS A 96 10.24 3.79 10.07
C LYS A 96 9.33 4.59 10.99
N LYS A 97 8.34 5.27 10.43
CA LYS A 97 7.37 6.05 11.20
C LYS A 97 6.52 5.15 12.09
N ARG A 98 6.10 3.99 11.59
CA ARG A 98 5.32 3.02 12.34
C ARG A 98 6.11 2.48 13.54
N LEU A 99 7.39 2.14 13.32
CA LEU A 99 8.27 1.64 14.37
C LEU A 99 8.51 2.71 15.44
N GLU A 100 8.68 3.95 15.07
CA GLU A 100 8.82 5.06 16.02
C GLU A 100 7.58 5.21 16.89
N ARG A 101 6.37 5.07 16.31
CA ARG A 101 5.11 5.13 17.05
C ARG A 101 4.99 3.96 18.04
N VAL A 102 5.30 2.76 17.58
CA VAL A 102 5.26 1.55 18.41
C VAL A 102 6.21 1.70 19.59
N LYS A 103 7.42 2.18 19.35
CA LYS A 103 8.41 2.42 20.39
C LYS A 103 7.90 3.39 21.45
N LYS A 104 7.27 4.49 21.05
CA LYS A 104 6.67 5.46 21.98
C LYS A 104 5.57 4.83 22.82
N VAL A 105 4.73 4.01 22.19
CA VAL A 105 3.63 3.32 22.90
C VAL A 105 4.20 2.29 23.87
N GLU A 106 5.19 1.52 23.47
CA GLU A 106 5.87 0.54 24.33
C GLU A 106 6.50 1.21 25.55
N ASP A 107 7.22 2.32 25.35
CA ASP A 107 7.84 3.06 26.43
C ASP A 107 6.80 3.54 27.45
N ARG A 108 5.67 4.06 26.97
CA ARG A 108 4.56 4.51 27.83
C ARG A 108 3.84 3.34 28.50
N GLY A 109 3.54 2.31 27.75
CA GLY A 109 2.84 1.13 28.22
C GLY A 109 3.65 0.37 29.27
N TYR A 110 4.96 0.28 29.04
CA TYR A 110 5.89 -0.37 29.95
C TYR A 110 5.91 0.32 31.32
N ILE A 111 6.01 1.64 31.31
CA ILE A 111 5.99 2.45 32.53
C ILE A 111 4.68 2.25 33.29
N LYS A 112 3.54 2.18 32.60
CA LYS A 112 2.23 1.97 33.22
C LYS A 112 2.06 0.56 33.75
N THR A 113 2.65 -0.43 33.10
CA THR A 113 2.52 -1.83 33.46
C THR A 113 3.28 -2.14 34.74
N ASP A 114 4.39 -1.47 34.96
CA ASP A 114 5.21 -1.66 36.16
C ASP A 114 4.68 -0.92 37.40
N SER A 115 3.69 -0.10 37.19
CA SER A 115 3.04 0.58 38.29
C SER A 115 1.77 -0.14 38.70
#